data_920a3cc8fcfbccd537c255d93b7caea2
#
_entry.id   920a3cc8fcfbccd537c255d93b7caea2
#
_cell.length_a   1.000
_cell.length_b   1.000
_cell.length_c   1.000
_cell.angle_alpha   90.00
_cell.angle_beta   90.00
_cell.angle_gamma   90.00
#
_symmetry.space_group_name_H-M   'P 1'
#
loop_
_entity.id
_entity.type
_entity.pdbx_description
1 polymer ?
#
loop_
_entity_poly.entity_id
_entity_poly.type
_entity_poly.pdbx_seq_one_letter_code
_entity_poly.pdbx_strand_id
1 'polypeptide(L)'
;MKVLVVLAHPSQESFVSFLCSEVIAELSSGGHEIRHHDLWAENFNPVFTPYERLNHVGDVTEKLNELPELRQHIEDLQWCDALVLVYPTWWSGQPAILKGWFDRVLMNGVAWVLPEGAARIRPLLTNVKQLMVVTTHGSSKFVNALEGESGKRTAFRSVRLMLHRRVRCEWIAMYGVDNATVKQREKFSAHVHRRIRRLG
;
A
#
# COMPACT_ATOMS: atom_id res chain seq x y z
N MET A 1 17.13 5.67 -0.82
CA MET A 1 16.30 4.77 0.03
C MET A 1 15.80 3.62 -0.82
N LYS A 2 15.42 2.52 -0.19
CA LYS A 2 14.74 1.38 -0.80
C LYS A 2 13.22 1.62 -0.74
N VAL A 3 12.56 1.72 -1.88
CA VAL A 3 11.14 2.08 -1.95
C VAL A 3 10.36 0.96 -2.64
N LEU A 4 9.35 0.44 -1.95
CA LEU A 4 8.36 -0.46 -2.53
C LEU A 4 7.14 0.35 -2.96
N VAL A 5 6.80 0.29 -4.26
CA VAL A 5 5.60 0.90 -4.83
C VAL A 5 4.60 -0.20 -5.17
N VAL A 6 3.37 -0.08 -4.68
CA VAL A 6 2.28 -1.04 -4.96
C VAL A 6 1.15 -0.32 -5.65
N LEU A 7 0.86 -0.70 -6.90
CA LEU A 7 -0.25 -0.21 -7.70
C LEU A 7 -1.43 -1.18 -7.63
N ALA A 8 -2.63 -0.63 -7.45
CA ALA A 8 -3.86 -1.42 -7.47
C ALA A 8 -4.93 -0.76 -8.36
N HIS A 9 -4.79 -0.90 -9.68
CA HIS A 9 -5.79 -0.43 -10.66
C HIS A 9 -5.88 -1.39 -11.86
N PRO A 10 -7.09 -1.77 -12.34
CA PRO A 10 -7.24 -2.73 -13.44
C PRO A 10 -6.90 -2.16 -14.82
N SER A 11 -6.88 -0.83 -14.99
CA SER A 11 -6.60 -0.19 -16.28
C SER A 11 -5.28 0.57 -16.23
N GLN A 12 -4.40 0.27 -17.18
CA GLN A 12 -3.13 0.97 -17.37
C GLN A 12 -3.31 2.42 -17.88
N GLU A 13 -4.45 2.72 -18.52
CA GLU A 13 -4.77 4.05 -19.05
C GLU A 13 -5.42 4.97 -17.99
N SER A 14 -5.59 4.49 -16.77
CA SER A 14 -6.22 5.26 -15.71
C SER A 14 -5.33 6.40 -15.20
N PHE A 15 -5.97 7.45 -14.65
CA PHE A 15 -5.23 8.53 -14.00
C PHE A 15 -4.41 8.02 -12.80
N VAL A 16 -4.87 6.97 -12.12
CA VAL A 16 -4.12 6.34 -11.00
C VAL A 16 -2.86 5.64 -11.50
N SER A 17 -2.93 4.91 -12.61
CA SER A 17 -1.76 4.28 -13.24
C SER A 17 -0.77 5.34 -13.77
N PHE A 18 -1.27 6.42 -14.37
CA PHE A 18 -0.46 7.59 -14.71
C PHE A 18 0.24 8.17 -13.47
N LEU A 19 -0.46 8.37 -12.36
CA LEU A 19 0.16 8.86 -11.11
C LEU A 19 1.22 7.89 -10.57
N CYS A 20 1.03 6.59 -10.74
CA CYS A 20 2.03 5.60 -10.35
C CYS A 20 3.31 5.72 -11.18
N SER A 21 3.20 5.88 -12.51
CA SER A 21 4.36 6.11 -13.37
C SER A 21 5.11 7.39 -13.01
N GLU A 22 4.40 8.47 -12.69
CA GLU A 22 4.97 9.73 -12.22
C GLU A 22 5.70 9.56 -10.86
N VAL A 23 5.12 8.80 -9.93
CA VAL A 23 5.77 8.45 -8.65
C VAL A 23 7.08 7.70 -8.89
N ILE A 24 7.07 6.67 -9.75
CA ILE A 24 8.26 5.88 -10.07
C ILE A 24 9.33 6.74 -10.74
N ALA A 25 8.95 7.59 -11.70
CA ALA A 25 9.87 8.49 -12.39
C ALA A 25 10.54 9.48 -11.42
N GLU A 26 9.77 10.07 -10.51
CA GLU A 26 10.28 11.01 -9.52
C GLU A 26 11.21 10.33 -8.50
N LEU A 27 10.87 9.12 -8.03
CA LEU A 27 11.71 8.33 -7.15
C LEU A 27 13.04 7.93 -7.83
N SER A 28 12.98 7.53 -9.11
CA SER A 28 14.16 7.22 -9.92
C SER A 28 15.08 8.42 -10.06
N SER A 29 14.52 9.59 -10.38
CA SER A 29 15.28 10.84 -10.50
C SER A 29 15.92 11.28 -9.18
N GLY A 30 15.29 10.92 -8.05
CA GLY A 30 15.81 11.12 -6.69
C GLY A 30 16.89 10.12 -6.27
N GLY A 31 17.28 9.17 -7.13
CA GLY A 31 18.30 8.15 -6.85
C GLY A 31 17.84 7.08 -5.83
N HIS A 32 16.55 6.83 -5.73
CA HIS A 32 16.01 5.75 -4.91
C HIS A 32 16.11 4.41 -5.63
N GLU A 33 16.32 3.33 -4.87
CA GLU A 33 16.20 1.96 -5.36
C GLU A 33 14.73 1.54 -5.26
N ILE A 34 14.13 1.11 -6.37
CA ILE A 34 12.68 0.91 -6.47
C ILE A 34 12.38 -0.55 -6.80
N ARG A 35 11.43 -1.14 -6.07
CA ARG A 35 10.71 -2.35 -6.44
C ARG A 35 9.24 -1.98 -6.63
N HIS A 36 8.60 -2.57 -7.65
CA HIS A 36 7.25 -2.20 -8.04
C HIS A 36 6.40 -3.45 -8.24
N HIS A 37 5.22 -3.46 -7.63
CA HIS A 37 4.17 -4.44 -7.87
C HIS A 37 2.95 -3.76 -8.49
N ASP A 38 2.58 -4.19 -9.68
CA ASP A 38 1.27 -3.93 -10.26
C ASP A 38 0.40 -5.17 -10.02
N LEU A 39 -0.45 -5.10 -9.00
CA LEU A 39 -1.22 -6.26 -8.55
C LEU A 39 -2.16 -6.83 -9.62
N TRP A 40 -2.63 -6.00 -10.57
CA TRP A 40 -3.46 -6.46 -11.67
C TRP A 40 -2.64 -7.09 -12.79
N ALA A 41 -1.53 -6.48 -13.18
CA ALA A 41 -0.64 -7.03 -14.18
C ALA A 41 0.00 -8.37 -13.75
N GLU A 42 0.25 -8.51 -12.45
CA GLU A 42 0.77 -9.73 -11.83
C GLU A 42 -0.31 -10.81 -11.61
N ASN A 43 -1.58 -10.51 -11.89
CA ASN A 43 -2.72 -11.38 -11.60
C ASN A 43 -2.76 -11.82 -10.12
N PHE A 44 -2.42 -10.91 -9.20
CA PHE A 44 -2.42 -11.20 -7.77
C PHE A 44 -3.79 -11.70 -7.31
N ASN A 45 -3.85 -12.88 -6.71
CA ASN A 45 -5.09 -13.42 -6.16
C ASN A 45 -5.37 -12.78 -4.79
N PRO A 46 -6.42 -11.95 -4.62
CA PRO A 46 -6.74 -11.30 -3.34
C PRO A 46 -7.47 -12.19 -2.34
N VAL A 47 -7.84 -13.42 -2.73
CA VAL A 47 -8.69 -14.28 -1.91
C VAL A 47 -7.88 -14.97 -0.82
N PHE A 48 -8.19 -14.66 0.44
CA PHE A 48 -7.64 -15.36 1.61
C PHE A 48 -8.20 -16.79 1.69
N THR A 49 -7.33 -17.76 1.61
CA THR A 49 -7.73 -19.17 1.46
C THR A 49 -8.03 -19.85 2.79
N PRO A 50 -8.76 -21.00 2.79
CA PRO A 50 -8.91 -21.83 3.99
C PRO A 50 -7.57 -22.29 4.59
N TYR A 51 -6.58 -22.58 3.75
CA TYR A 51 -5.23 -22.95 4.20
C TYR A 51 -4.59 -21.80 5.00
N GLU A 52 -4.61 -20.57 4.45
CA GLU A 52 -4.07 -19.38 5.12
C GLU A 52 -4.77 -19.13 6.46
N ARG A 53 -6.09 -19.36 6.53
CA ARG A 53 -6.85 -19.20 7.77
C ARG A 53 -6.48 -20.24 8.84
N LEU A 54 -6.33 -21.48 8.45
CA LEU A 54 -5.98 -22.57 9.38
C LEU A 54 -4.54 -22.47 9.87
N ASN A 55 -3.63 -21.99 9.02
CA ASN A 55 -2.20 -21.83 9.31
C ASN A 55 -1.81 -20.38 9.63
N HIS A 56 -2.78 -19.57 10.09
CA HIS A 56 -2.57 -18.12 10.30
C HIS A 56 -1.38 -17.81 11.23
N VAL A 57 -1.12 -18.63 12.25
CA VAL A 57 -0.01 -18.51 13.21
C VAL A 57 0.99 -19.66 13.01
N GLY A 58 1.34 -19.98 11.77
CA GLY A 58 2.31 -21.03 11.45
C GLY A 58 3.69 -20.48 11.07
N ASP A 59 4.63 -21.39 10.82
CA ASP A 59 5.96 -21.06 10.30
C ASP A 59 5.86 -20.40 8.92
N VAL A 60 6.63 -19.33 8.70
CA VAL A 60 6.60 -18.55 7.45
C VAL A 60 7.18 -19.38 6.29
N THR A 61 8.23 -20.16 6.54
CA THR A 61 8.88 -20.96 5.50
C THR A 61 7.92 -22.02 4.96
N GLU A 62 7.22 -22.71 5.86
CA GLU A 62 6.20 -23.68 5.48
C GLU A 62 5.06 -23.04 4.67
N LYS A 63 4.56 -21.89 5.12
CA LYS A 63 3.54 -21.13 4.38
C LYS A 63 3.99 -20.75 2.99
N LEU A 64 5.22 -20.28 2.82
CA LEU A 64 5.76 -19.86 1.52
C LEU A 64 6.08 -21.03 0.59
N ASN A 65 6.17 -22.26 1.09
CA ASN A 65 6.22 -23.46 0.25
C ASN A 65 4.85 -23.75 -0.38
N GLU A 66 3.76 -23.51 0.34
CA GLU A 66 2.39 -23.70 -0.13
C GLU A 66 1.84 -22.46 -0.89
N LEU A 67 2.40 -21.29 -0.67
CA LEU A 67 2.00 -19.99 -1.25
C LEU A 67 3.19 -19.29 -1.91
N PRO A 68 3.83 -19.94 -2.89
CA PRO A 68 5.07 -19.43 -3.49
C PRO A 68 4.87 -18.06 -4.19
N GLU A 69 3.65 -17.77 -4.63
CA GLU A 69 3.29 -16.50 -5.26
C GLU A 69 3.42 -15.29 -4.31
N LEU A 70 3.40 -15.50 -3.00
CA LEU A 70 3.56 -14.42 -2.01
C LEU A 70 5.02 -14.08 -1.71
N ARG A 71 5.95 -14.96 -2.08
CA ARG A 71 7.37 -14.84 -1.70
C ARG A 71 7.97 -13.50 -2.10
N GLN A 72 7.85 -13.11 -3.36
CA GLN A 72 8.44 -11.87 -3.87
C GLN A 72 7.83 -10.62 -3.19
N HIS A 73 6.51 -10.60 -2.99
CA HIS A 73 5.85 -9.50 -2.29
C HIS A 73 6.35 -9.34 -0.85
N ILE A 74 6.58 -10.46 -0.15
CA ILE A 74 7.08 -10.47 1.22
C ILE A 74 8.53 -10.02 1.28
N GLU A 75 9.38 -10.54 0.42
CA GLU A 75 10.80 -10.17 0.32
C GLU A 75 10.95 -8.67 0.03
N ASP A 76 10.14 -8.13 -0.88
CA ASP A 76 10.17 -6.71 -1.24
C ASP A 76 9.66 -5.82 -0.10
N LEU A 77 8.66 -6.27 0.63
CA LEU A 77 8.15 -5.56 1.81
C LEU A 77 9.17 -5.55 2.96
N GLN A 78 9.87 -6.66 3.18
CA GLN A 78 10.92 -6.75 4.19
C GLN A 78 12.19 -5.99 3.80
N TRP A 79 12.43 -5.79 2.50
CA TRP A 79 13.58 -5.08 1.96
C TRP A 79 13.41 -3.55 2.02
N CYS A 80 12.20 -3.00 1.91
CA CYS A 80 11.98 -1.58 1.71
C CYS A 80 12.13 -0.74 3.00
N ASP A 81 12.57 0.51 2.84
CA ASP A 81 12.56 1.55 3.88
C ASP A 81 11.27 2.40 3.84
N ALA A 82 10.65 2.46 2.66
CA ALA A 82 9.42 3.20 2.39
C ALA A 82 8.43 2.35 1.59
N LEU A 83 7.16 2.40 1.98
CA LEU A 83 6.04 1.79 1.27
C LEU A 83 5.16 2.89 0.67
N VAL A 84 4.97 2.85 -0.65
CA VAL A 84 4.09 3.75 -1.40
C VAL A 84 2.95 2.94 -2.00
N LEU A 85 1.73 3.28 -1.62
CA LEU A 85 0.51 2.64 -2.11
C LEU A 85 -0.20 3.58 -3.08
N VAL A 86 -0.48 3.13 -4.30
CA VAL A 86 -1.13 3.93 -5.35
C VAL A 86 -2.41 3.22 -5.79
N TYR A 87 -3.58 3.80 -5.50
CA TYR A 87 -4.86 3.16 -5.76
C TYR A 87 -6.04 4.14 -5.80
N PRO A 88 -7.15 3.83 -6.50
CA PRO A 88 -8.39 4.58 -6.40
C PRO A 88 -9.15 4.18 -5.13
N THR A 89 -9.84 5.12 -4.51
CA THR A 89 -10.76 4.79 -3.42
C THR A 89 -12.09 4.30 -4.00
N TRP A 90 -12.45 3.07 -3.68
CA TRP A 90 -13.72 2.44 -4.02
C TRP A 90 -14.47 2.07 -2.75
N TRP A 91 -15.76 2.47 -2.67
CA TRP A 91 -16.56 2.24 -1.47
C TRP A 91 -15.85 2.68 -0.20
N SER A 92 -15.30 3.91 -0.22
CA SER A 92 -14.57 4.57 0.87
C SER A 92 -13.30 3.84 1.34
N GLY A 93 -12.87 2.78 0.65
CA GLY A 93 -11.75 1.93 1.02
C GLY A 93 -10.79 1.61 -0.11
N GLN A 94 -9.90 0.68 0.16
CA GLN A 94 -9.00 0.11 -0.84
C GLN A 94 -9.78 -0.78 -1.81
N PRO A 95 -9.36 -0.86 -3.09
CA PRO A 95 -9.84 -1.89 -4.00
C PRO A 95 -9.64 -3.30 -3.42
N ALA A 96 -10.53 -4.24 -3.74
CA ALA A 96 -10.48 -5.60 -3.23
C ALA A 96 -9.10 -6.26 -3.37
N ILE A 97 -8.43 -6.04 -4.50
CA ILE A 97 -7.10 -6.60 -4.77
C ILE A 97 -6.05 -6.08 -3.77
N LEU A 98 -6.07 -4.79 -3.41
CA LEU A 98 -5.15 -4.23 -2.42
C LEU A 98 -5.52 -4.65 -1.00
N LYS A 99 -6.83 -4.77 -0.70
CA LYS A 99 -7.25 -5.29 0.59
C LYS A 99 -6.80 -6.74 0.78
N GLY A 100 -6.95 -7.56 -0.27
CA GLY A 100 -6.45 -8.94 -0.27
C GLY A 100 -4.93 -9.02 -0.17
N TRP A 101 -4.20 -8.08 -0.79
CA TRP A 101 -2.75 -7.97 -0.60
C TRP A 101 -2.40 -7.73 0.87
N PHE A 102 -3.11 -6.83 1.56
CA PHE A 102 -2.92 -6.67 3.01
C PHE A 102 -3.22 -7.94 3.79
N ASP A 103 -4.32 -8.63 3.47
CA ASP A 103 -4.75 -9.82 4.19
C ASP A 103 -3.77 -10.98 4.04
N ARG A 104 -3.13 -11.12 2.87
CA ARG A 104 -2.26 -12.24 2.54
C ARG A 104 -0.77 -11.95 2.82
N VAL A 105 -0.29 -10.74 2.53
CA VAL A 105 1.14 -10.39 2.64
C VAL A 105 1.51 -9.91 4.05
N LEU A 106 0.59 -9.21 4.77
CA LEU A 106 0.85 -8.76 6.15
C LEU A 106 0.61 -9.88 7.18
N MET A 107 1.05 -11.09 6.86
CA MET A 107 0.81 -12.27 7.69
C MET A 107 1.66 -12.31 8.96
N ASN A 108 1.30 -13.21 9.86
CA ASN A 108 2.10 -13.58 11.02
C ASN A 108 3.49 -14.09 10.60
N GLY A 109 4.53 -13.63 11.30
CA GLY A 109 5.93 -13.95 11.00
C GLY A 109 6.56 -13.03 9.95
N VAL A 110 5.76 -12.24 9.22
CA VAL A 110 6.20 -11.23 8.24
C VAL A 110 5.98 -9.81 8.78
N ALA A 111 4.74 -9.42 9.00
CA ALA A 111 4.39 -8.09 9.46
C ALA A 111 4.29 -7.98 10.98
N TRP A 112 3.93 -9.06 11.63
CA TRP A 112 3.74 -9.12 13.07
C TRP A 112 3.97 -10.53 13.61
N VAL A 113 4.16 -10.61 14.92
CA VAL A 113 4.18 -11.88 15.67
C VAL A 113 3.41 -11.70 16.97
N LEU A 114 2.73 -12.74 17.44
CA LEU A 114 2.17 -12.81 18.78
C LEU A 114 3.12 -13.66 19.63
N PRO A 115 3.96 -13.07 20.51
CA PRO A 115 4.84 -13.82 21.38
C PRO A 115 4.01 -14.72 22.34
N GLU A 116 4.55 -15.86 22.71
CA GLU A 116 3.90 -16.77 23.66
C GLU A 116 3.60 -16.04 24.99
N GLY A 117 2.37 -16.22 25.48
CA GLY A 117 1.89 -15.56 26.71
C GLY A 117 1.61 -14.06 26.57
N ALA A 118 1.85 -13.44 25.42
CA ALA A 118 1.59 -12.03 25.23
C ALA A 118 0.13 -11.74 24.83
N ALA A 119 -0.44 -10.67 25.39
CA ALA A 119 -1.77 -10.18 25.00
C ALA A 119 -1.75 -9.25 23.77
N ARG A 120 -0.55 -8.92 23.24
CA ARG A 120 -0.38 -7.96 22.14
C ARG A 120 0.61 -8.47 21.12
N ILE A 121 0.31 -8.18 19.85
CA ILE A 121 1.23 -8.44 18.75
C ILE A 121 2.45 -7.51 18.81
N ARG A 122 3.58 -7.99 18.30
CA ARG A 122 4.80 -7.22 18.08
C ARG A 122 4.98 -6.98 16.58
N PRO A 123 5.18 -5.73 16.13
CA PRO A 123 5.46 -5.40 14.73
C PRO A 123 6.84 -5.95 14.30
N LEU A 124 6.93 -6.40 13.06
CA LEU A 124 8.16 -6.92 12.47
C LEU A 124 8.70 -6.06 11.32
N LEU A 125 7.86 -5.29 10.62
CA LEU A 125 8.27 -4.40 9.53
C LEU A 125 8.89 -3.09 10.05
N THR A 126 9.81 -3.20 11.00
CA THR A 126 10.47 -2.04 11.63
C THR A 126 11.49 -1.34 10.74
N ASN A 127 11.82 -1.93 9.59
CA ASN A 127 12.58 -1.32 8.50
C ASN A 127 11.79 -0.20 7.81
N VAL A 128 10.46 -0.32 7.68
CA VAL A 128 9.61 0.65 6.98
C VAL A 128 9.40 1.89 7.84
N LYS A 129 10.06 2.99 7.46
CA LYS A 129 10.05 4.27 8.18
C LYS A 129 9.15 5.32 7.54
N GLN A 130 8.66 5.07 6.32
CA GLN A 130 7.75 5.94 5.59
C GLN A 130 6.62 5.12 4.98
N LEU A 131 5.38 5.62 5.12
CA LEU A 131 4.18 5.09 4.48
C LEU A 131 3.49 6.22 3.75
N MET A 132 3.48 6.16 2.42
CA MET A 132 2.79 7.12 1.58
C MET A 132 1.61 6.46 0.87
N VAL A 133 0.53 7.19 0.78
CA VAL A 133 -0.65 6.79 0.01
C VAL A 133 -0.96 7.87 -1.02
N VAL A 134 -0.98 7.51 -2.29
CA VAL A 134 -1.46 8.34 -3.40
C VAL A 134 -2.78 7.75 -3.86
N THR A 135 -3.86 8.50 -3.73
CA THR A 135 -5.21 7.98 -4.03
C THR A 135 -6.11 9.02 -4.68
N THR A 136 -7.13 8.54 -5.35
CA THR A 136 -8.19 9.37 -5.94
C THR A 136 -9.55 8.96 -5.38
N HIS A 137 -10.44 9.94 -5.27
CA HIS A 137 -11.82 9.76 -4.80
C HIS A 137 -12.78 10.37 -5.84
N GLY A 138 -13.83 9.67 -6.22
CA GLY A 138 -14.91 10.21 -7.06
C GLY A 138 -15.70 11.30 -6.34
N SER A 139 -15.98 11.11 -5.04
CA SER A 139 -16.73 12.04 -4.21
C SER A 139 -15.88 13.18 -3.62
N SER A 140 -16.56 14.19 -3.06
CA SER A 140 -15.91 15.33 -2.40
C SER A 140 -15.25 14.93 -1.08
N LYS A 141 -14.32 15.76 -0.60
CA LYS A 141 -13.68 15.56 0.69
C LYS A 141 -14.69 15.51 1.86
N PHE A 142 -15.77 16.30 1.76
CA PHE A 142 -16.82 16.32 2.79
C PHE A 142 -17.55 14.97 2.85
N VAL A 143 -17.96 14.42 1.71
CA VAL A 143 -18.62 13.12 1.64
C VAL A 143 -17.70 12.03 2.21
N ASN A 144 -16.43 11.99 1.80
CA ASN A 144 -15.46 11.03 2.33
C ASN A 144 -15.27 11.13 3.85
N ALA A 145 -15.31 12.35 4.40
CA ALA A 145 -15.24 12.57 5.85
C ALA A 145 -16.46 11.98 6.58
N LEU A 146 -17.67 12.17 6.01
CA LEU A 146 -18.91 11.58 6.55
C LEU A 146 -18.88 10.04 6.47
N GLU A 147 -18.37 9.48 5.38
CA GLU A 147 -18.18 8.03 5.21
C GLU A 147 -17.08 7.45 6.13
N GLY A 148 -16.33 8.32 6.81
CA GLY A 148 -15.34 7.95 7.81
C GLY A 148 -13.96 7.62 7.29
N GLU A 149 -13.63 7.89 6.01
CA GLU A 149 -12.30 7.68 5.40
C GLU A 149 -11.69 6.30 5.74
N SER A 150 -12.44 5.22 5.53
CA SER A 150 -12.04 3.86 5.97
C SER A 150 -10.68 3.44 5.39
N GLY A 151 -10.39 3.77 4.13
CA GLY A 151 -9.11 3.51 3.47
C GLY A 151 -7.94 4.16 4.20
N LYS A 152 -8.07 5.43 4.57
CA LYS A 152 -7.05 6.15 5.34
C LYS A 152 -6.87 5.58 6.75
N ARG A 153 -7.98 5.19 7.40
CA ARG A 153 -7.91 4.56 8.72
C ARG A 153 -7.23 3.21 8.67
N THR A 154 -7.50 2.39 7.65
CA THR A 154 -6.82 1.11 7.46
C THR A 154 -5.32 1.32 7.29
N ALA A 155 -4.88 2.23 6.41
CA ALA A 155 -3.46 2.50 6.21
C ALA A 155 -2.79 3.06 7.48
N PHE A 156 -3.39 4.09 8.11
CA PHE A 156 -2.73 4.87 9.17
C PHE A 156 -3.00 4.40 10.60
N ARG A 157 -3.92 3.47 10.79
CA ARG A 157 -4.18 2.88 12.11
C ARG A 157 -3.85 1.39 12.16
N SER A 158 -4.15 0.62 11.10
CA SER A 158 -3.90 -0.82 11.08
C SER A 158 -2.53 -1.15 10.48
N VAL A 159 -2.29 -0.83 9.21
CA VAL A 159 -1.01 -1.12 8.54
C VAL A 159 0.16 -0.43 9.26
N ARG A 160 0.00 0.84 9.62
CA ARG A 160 1.00 1.61 10.36
C ARG A 160 1.50 0.91 11.64
N LEU A 161 0.64 0.17 12.34
CA LEU A 161 1.03 -0.51 13.59
C LEU A 161 2.03 -1.65 13.36
N MET A 162 2.16 -2.16 12.13
CA MET A 162 3.11 -3.21 11.75
C MET A 162 4.49 -2.64 11.40
N LEU A 163 4.60 -1.33 11.21
CA LEU A 163 5.76 -0.62 10.70
C LEU A 163 6.64 -0.05 11.85
N HIS A 164 7.69 0.69 11.50
CA HIS A 164 8.53 1.36 12.48
C HIS A 164 7.71 2.27 13.41
N ARG A 165 7.98 2.25 14.71
CA ARG A 165 7.21 3.01 15.72
C ARG A 165 7.08 4.53 15.43
N ARG A 166 8.09 5.10 14.75
CA ARG A 166 8.13 6.51 14.33
C ARG A 166 7.91 6.67 12.82
N VAL A 167 7.19 5.74 12.19
CA VAL A 167 6.90 5.83 10.76
C VAL A 167 6.19 7.14 10.43
N ARG A 168 6.68 7.82 9.40
CA ARG A 168 6.03 9.02 8.85
C ARG A 168 4.95 8.56 7.87
N CYS A 169 3.73 9.04 8.08
CA CYS A 169 2.59 8.68 7.23
C CYS A 169 2.13 9.89 6.43
N GLU A 170 1.88 9.70 5.14
CA GLU A 170 1.43 10.75 4.25
C GLU A 170 0.25 10.30 3.38
N TRP A 171 -0.82 11.11 3.38
CA TRP A 171 -2.02 10.90 2.59
C TRP A 171 -2.14 11.95 1.52
N ILE A 172 -1.93 11.56 0.26
CA ILE A 172 -1.95 12.42 -0.92
C ILE A 172 -3.19 12.03 -1.73
N ALA A 173 -4.27 12.77 -1.56
CA ALA A 173 -5.57 12.42 -2.12
C ALA A 173 -6.13 13.51 -3.04
N MET A 174 -6.61 13.11 -4.22
CA MET A 174 -7.43 13.93 -5.08
C MET A 174 -8.91 13.57 -4.88
N TYR A 175 -9.71 14.54 -4.52
CA TYR A 175 -11.16 14.38 -4.36
C TYR A 175 -11.90 14.94 -5.58
N GLY A 176 -13.04 14.33 -5.93
CA GLY A 176 -13.85 14.73 -7.08
C GLY A 176 -13.19 14.46 -8.42
N VAL A 177 -12.39 13.40 -8.54
CA VAL A 177 -11.59 13.09 -9.73
C VAL A 177 -12.43 12.91 -11.00
N ASP A 178 -13.67 12.41 -10.88
CA ASP A 178 -14.55 12.13 -12.02
C ASP A 178 -14.93 13.41 -12.79
N ASN A 179 -15.06 14.52 -12.07
CA ASN A 179 -15.39 15.83 -12.63
C ASN A 179 -14.17 16.75 -12.76
N ALA A 180 -12.97 16.23 -12.55
CA ALA A 180 -11.76 17.04 -12.56
C ALA A 180 -11.33 17.42 -13.98
N THR A 181 -11.04 18.69 -14.20
CA THR A 181 -10.44 19.19 -15.44
C THR A 181 -9.00 18.71 -15.60
N VAL A 182 -8.48 18.73 -16.84
CA VAL A 182 -7.08 18.42 -17.13
C VAL A 182 -6.14 19.26 -16.25
N LYS A 183 -6.37 20.57 -16.16
CA LYS A 183 -5.57 21.49 -15.32
C LYS A 183 -5.56 21.10 -13.83
N GLN A 184 -6.68 20.59 -13.31
CA GLN A 184 -6.74 20.12 -11.93
C GLN A 184 -5.95 18.83 -11.72
N ARG A 185 -5.98 17.90 -12.68
CA ARG A 185 -5.18 16.67 -12.67
C ARG A 185 -3.68 16.97 -12.77
N GLU A 186 -3.27 17.88 -13.65
CA GLU A 186 -1.88 18.36 -13.77
C GLU A 186 -1.39 19.00 -12.46
N LYS A 187 -2.22 19.86 -11.85
CA LYS A 187 -1.89 20.48 -10.54
C LYS A 187 -1.73 19.42 -9.44
N PHE A 188 -2.56 18.38 -9.47
CA PHE A 188 -2.45 17.28 -8.51
C PHE A 188 -1.19 16.44 -8.76
N SER A 189 -0.88 16.08 -10.01
CA SER A 189 0.37 15.41 -10.36
C SER A 189 1.59 16.19 -9.89
N ALA A 190 1.65 17.49 -10.15
CA ALA A 190 2.71 18.38 -9.64
C ALA A 190 2.76 18.43 -8.09
N HIS A 191 1.62 18.24 -7.41
CA HIS A 191 1.59 18.10 -5.95
C HIS A 191 2.20 16.77 -5.52
N VAL A 192 1.86 15.67 -6.17
CA VAL A 192 2.46 14.33 -5.92
C VAL A 192 3.98 14.40 -6.05
N HIS A 193 4.50 14.95 -7.15
CA HIS A 193 5.94 15.13 -7.36
C HIS A 193 6.62 15.85 -6.18
N ARG A 194 6.07 17.00 -5.76
CA ARG A 194 6.62 17.76 -4.63
C ARG A 194 6.62 16.97 -3.31
N ARG A 195 5.68 16.05 -3.14
CA ARG A 195 5.60 15.21 -1.93
C ARG A 195 6.59 14.06 -2.00
N ILE A 196 6.72 13.43 -3.16
CA ILE A 196 7.68 12.35 -3.40
C ILE A 196 9.13 12.83 -3.22
N ARG A 197 9.49 14.01 -3.73
CA ARG A 197 10.83 14.63 -3.53
C ARG A 197 11.24 14.80 -2.06
N ARG A 198 10.30 14.79 -1.15
CA ARG A 198 10.56 14.91 0.30
C ARG A 198 10.72 13.55 0.99
N LEU A 199 10.71 12.49 0.21
CA LEU A 199 10.93 11.15 0.68
C LEU A 199 12.44 10.98 0.89
N GLY A 200 12.89 11.01 2.15
CA GLY A 200 14.31 10.96 2.51
C GLY A 200 14.57 11.59 3.87
#